data_86aac0d67a85b05c4752412e4c51b81b
#
_entry.id   86aac0d67a85b05c4752412e4c51b81b
#
_cell.length_a   1.000
_cell.length_b   1.000
_cell.length_c   1.000
_cell.angle_alpha   90.00
_cell.angle_beta   90.00
_cell.angle_gamma   90.00
#
_symmetry.space_group_name_H-M   'P 1'
#
loop_
_entity.id
_entity.type
_entity.pdbx_description
1 polymer ?
#
loop_
_entity_poly.entity_id
_entity_poly.type
_entity_poly.pdbx_seq_one_letter_code
_entity_poly.pdbx_strand_id
1 'polypeptide(L)'
;MCRQICYAQRGIIDCVNMSTTSTQENIQQNRWYALKVFYNRVYSVEQFLLQDDIRYYIPTVEREVKLGNRTVKRREPAISSLMFAYASEQYLQDLQKRLKNTTPFMLYYDREAKRPAPISDHEMNIFMLVTSAGEQSLEYIGEDMVNFEQGTHVRVTGGPFEGAEGYIHRVKGDRRLIVRIEGVVAVATAYIPNSFLQRIEDL
;
A
#
# COMPACT_ATOMS: atom_id res chain seq x y z
N MET A 1 -47.17 14.46 -18.18
CA MET A 1 -48.64 14.21 -18.02
C MET A 1 -48.85 13.26 -16.90
N CYS A 2 -49.58 13.75 -15.91
CA CYS A 2 -49.98 13.04 -14.68
C CYS A 2 -50.72 11.74 -14.95
N ARG A 3 -50.60 10.78 -14.04
CA ARG A 3 -51.75 10.27 -13.30
C ARG A 3 -51.33 9.44 -12.10
N GLN A 4 -51.53 10.08 -10.96
CA GLN A 4 -51.69 9.52 -9.62
C GLN A 4 -53.04 8.79 -9.56
N ILE A 5 -53.06 7.57 -9.01
CA ILE A 5 -54.29 6.99 -8.51
C ILE A 5 -53.99 6.39 -7.15
N CYS A 6 -54.51 7.09 -6.11
CA CYS A 6 -54.68 6.55 -4.77
C CYS A 6 -55.88 5.60 -4.74
N TYR A 7 -55.78 4.47 -4.05
CA TYR A 7 -56.91 3.82 -3.41
C TYR A 7 -56.55 3.39 -2.00
N ALA A 8 -57.21 3.99 -1.07
CA ALA A 8 -57.28 3.57 0.33
C ALA A 8 -58.50 2.64 0.51
N GLN A 9 -58.37 1.57 1.28
CA GLN A 9 -59.29 1.24 2.36
C GLN A 9 -58.96 -0.09 3.07
N ARG A 10 -58.79 0.05 4.40
CA ARG A 10 -59.24 -0.82 5.51
C ARG A 10 -58.59 -2.20 5.67
N GLY A 11 -57.68 -2.32 6.62
CA GLY A 11 -58.02 -2.85 7.97
C GLY A 11 -57.58 -4.29 8.13
N ILE A 12 -56.57 -4.52 8.90
CA ILE A 12 -56.45 -5.48 10.01
C ILE A 12 -54.98 -5.45 10.48
N ILE A 13 -54.83 -5.17 11.75
CA ILE A 13 -53.56 -5.14 12.45
C ILE A 13 -53.20 -6.60 12.77
N ASP A 14 -52.20 -7.14 12.13
CA ASP A 14 -51.43 -8.28 12.65
C ASP A 14 -50.01 -7.84 12.90
N CYS A 15 -49.69 -7.70 14.19
CA CYS A 15 -48.35 -7.56 14.68
C CYS A 15 -47.57 -8.87 14.40
N VAL A 16 -46.98 -8.98 13.25
CA VAL A 16 -45.95 -9.99 13.01
C VAL A 16 -44.63 -9.43 13.53
N ASN A 17 -44.14 -9.99 14.63
CA ASN A 17 -42.79 -9.87 15.12
C ASN A 17 -41.81 -10.14 13.97
N MET A 18 -41.41 -9.11 13.28
CA MET A 18 -40.20 -9.17 12.47
C MET A 18 -39.01 -9.13 13.42
N SER A 19 -38.56 -10.32 13.80
CA SER A 19 -37.20 -10.52 14.28
C SER A 19 -36.27 -9.93 13.23
N THR A 20 -35.80 -8.73 13.48
CA THR A 20 -34.70 -8.12 12.72
C THR A 20 -33.46 -8.97 12.96
N THR A 21 -33.30 -9.98 12.12
CA THR A 21 -31.97 -10.57 11.91
C THR A 21 -31.12 -9.47 11.29
N SER A 22 -30.37 -8.78 12.13
CA SER A 22 -29.33 -7.88 11.70
C SER A 22 -28.28 -8.73 10.99
N THR A 23 -28.51 -8.97 9.70
CA THR A 23 -27.44 -9.34 8.78
C THR A 23 -26.54 -8.11 8.74
N GLN A 24 -25.52 -8.10 9.57
CA GLN A 24 -24.38 -7.23 9.37
C GLN A 24 -23.84 -7.60 7.98
N GLU A 25 -24.27 -6.86 6.97
CA GLU A 25 -23.53 -6.75 5.72
C GLU A 25 -22.14 -6.25 6.11
N ASN A 26 -21.23 -7.16 6.19
CA ASN A 26 -19.81 -6.91 6.34
C ASN A 26 -19.41 -6.19 5.04
N ILE A 27 -19.57 -4.86 5.00
CA ILE A 27 -19.11 -4.03 3.90
C ILE A 27 -17.60 -4.24 3.90
N GLN A 28 -17.16 -5.13 3.04
CA GLN A 28 -15.74 -5.44 2.85
C GLN A 28 -15.07 -4.19 2.30
N GLN A 29 -14.55 -3.36 3.21
CA GLN A 29 -13.89 -2.13 2.87
C GLN A 29 -12.55 -2.45 2.17
N ASN A 30 -12.37 -1.92 0.97
CA ASN A 30 -11.07 -2.00 0.31
C ASN A 30 -10.01 -1.25 1.11
N ARG A 31 -8.84 -1.84 1.23
CA ARG A 31 -7.67 -1.29 1.89
C ARG A 31 -6.40 -1.68 1.13
N TRP A 32 -5.32 -1.01 1.40
CA TRP A 32 -4.01 -1.41 0.91
C TRP A 32 -3.48 -2.61 1.68
N TYR A 33 -2.92 -3.57 0.95
CA TYR A 33 -2.22 -4.72 1.49
C TYR A 33 -0.92 -4.94 0.74
N ALA A 34 0.13 -5.35 1.45
CA ALA A 34 1.37 -5.77 0.85
C ALA A 34 1.34 -7.26 0.50
N LEU A 35 1.85 -7.59 -0.69
CA LEU A 35 1.95 -8.94 -1.22
C LEU A 35 3.41 -9.30 -1.41
N LYS A 36 3.82 -10.43 -0.84
CA LYS A 36 5.10 -11.08 -1.12
C LYS A 36 4.90 -12.10 -2.22
N VAL A 37 5.32 -11.76 -3.44
CA VAL A 37 5.19 -12.61 -4.62
C VAL A 37 6.43 -13.48 -4.76
N PHE A 38 6.24 -14.79 -4.94
CA PHE A 38 7.36 -15.71 -5.10
C PHE A 38 7.90 -15.74 -6.54
N TYR A 39 9.14 -16.17 -6.69
CA TYR A 39 9.81 -16.37 -7.98
C TYR A 39 9.92 -15.08 -8.83
N ASN A 40 9.94 -13.90 -8.21
CA ASN A 40 10.05 -12.60 -8.90
C ASN A 40 8.96 -12.37 -9.97
N ARG A 41 7.76 -12.90 -9.73
CA ARG A 41 6.64 -12.87 -10.69
C ARG A 41 5.63 -11.74 -10.41
N VAL A 42 6.07 -10.60 -9.90
CA VAL A 42 5.17 -9.46 -9.58
C VAL A 42 4.34 -9.03 -10.79
N TYR A 43 4.94 -8.97 -11.98
CA TYR A 43 4.22 -8.63 -13.21
C TYR A 43 3.21 -9.69 -13.66
N SER A 44 3.37 -10.95 -13.23
CA SER A 44 2.36 -11.98 -13.50
C SER A 44 1.14 -11.79 -12.60
N VAL A 45 1.33 -11.42 -11.33
CA VAL A 45 0.21 -11.07 -10.42
C VAL A 45 -0.48 -9.79 -10.88
N GLU A 46 0.31 -8.79 -11.33
CA GLU A 46 -0.20 -7.53 -11.90
C GLU A 46 -1.26 -7.78 -12.98
N GLN A 47 -1.02 -8.72 -13.90
CA GLN A 47 -1.96 -9.02 -14.98
C GLN A 47 -3.34 -9.47 -14.45
N PHE A 48 -3.38 -10.24 -13.37
CA PHE A 48 -4.64 -10.65 -12.75
C PHE A 48 -5.34 -9.47 -12.06
N LEU A 49 -4.59 -8.60 -11.38
CA LEU A 49 -5.16 -7.42 -10.75
C LEU A 49 -5.72 -6.44 -11.80
N LEU A 50 -5.03 -6.29 -12.93
CA LEU A 50 -5.51 -5.48 -14.07
C LEU A 50 -6.79 -6.05 -14.69
N GLN A 51 -6.88 -7.37 -14.87
CA GLN A 51 -8.08 -8.03 -15.39
C GLN A 51 -9.30 -7.85 -14.48
N ASP A 52 -9.06 -7.84 -13.17
CA ASP A 52 -10.10 -7.71 -12.17
C ASP A 52 -10.35 -6.23 -11.75
N ASP A 53 -9.75 -5.24 -12.47
CA ASP A 53 -9.82 -3.79 -12.23
C ASP A 53 -9.43 -3.38 -10.79
N ILE A 54 -8.43 -4.05 -10.23
CA ILE A 54 -7.92 -3.79 -8.89
C ILE A 54 -6.74 -2.82 -8.94
N ARG A 55 -6.81 -1.73 -8.15
CA ARG A 55 -5.68 -0.80 -7.98
C ARG A 55 -4.50 -1.52 -7.33
N TYR A 56 -3.32 -1.31 -7.88
CA TYR A 56 -2.07 -1.86 -7.35
C TYR A 56 -0.94 -0.84 -7.43
N TYR A 57 0.16 -1.13 -6.76
CA TYR A 57 1.39 -0.37 -6.83
C TYR A 57 2.61 -1.30 -6.75
N ILE A 58 3.55 -1.12 -7.68
CA ILE A 58 4.85 -1.78 -7.68
C ILE A 58 5.92 -0.70 -7.61
N PRO A 59 6.67 -0.58 -6.50
CA PRO A 59 7.79 0.36 -6.46
C PRO A 59 8.84 -0.05 -7.49
N THR A 60 9.22 0.87 -8.37
CA THR A 60 10.14 0.60 -9.48
C THR A 60 11.35 1.52 -9.45
N VAL A 61 12.47 1.03 -9.95
CA VAL A 61 13.70 1.79 -10.17
C VAL A 61 14.13 1.70 -11.63
N GLU A 62 14.75 2.76 -12.13
CA GLU A 62 15.39 2.72 -13.45
C GLU A 62 16.78 2.12 -13.32
N ARG A 63 17.05 1.07 -14.09
CA ARG A 63 18.37 0.44 -14.19
C ARG A 63 18.89 0.51 -15.61
N GLU A 64 20.19 0.77 -15.74
CA GLU A 64 20.86 0.67 -17.02
C GLU A 64 21.24 -0.78 -17.31
N VAL A 65 20.69 -1.34 -18.37
CA VAL A 65 20.96 -2.71 -18.83
C VAL A 65 21.71 -2.66 -20.15
N LYS A 66 22.85 -3.36 -20.23
CA LYS A 66 23.60 -3.50 -21.48
C LYS A 66 22.94 -4.54 -22.36
N LEU A 67 22.47 -4.13 -23.53
CA LEU A 67 21.94 -5.00 -24.57
C LEU A 67 22.90 -5.00 -25.77
N GLY A 68 23.88 -5.92 -25.77
CA GLY A 68 25.00 -5.90 -26.71
C GLY A 68 25.85 -4.62 -26.54
N ASN A 69 25.98 -3.82 -27.60
CA ASN A 69 26.76 -2.56 -27.60
C ASN A 69 25.93 -1.31 -27.18
N ARG A 70 24.67 -1.49 -26.76
CA ARG A 70 23.79 -0.38 -26.37
C ARG A 70 23.44 -0.49 -24.90
N THR A 71 23.46 0.64 -24.19
CA THR A 71 22.90 0.77 -22.83
C THR A 71 21.48 1.27 -22.94
N VAL A 72 20.53 0.54 -22.36
CA VAL A 72 19.10 0.88 -22.36
C VAL A 72 18.64 1.04 -20.91
N LYS A 73 17.91 2.11 -20.61
CA LYS A 73 17.25 2.27 -19.33
C LYS A 73 16.03 1.37 -19.27
N ARG A 74 15.94 0.55 -18.26
CA ARG A 74 14.81 -0.34 -18.02
C ARG A 74 14.24 -0.07 -16.64
N ARG A 75 12.91 0.01 -16.57
CA ARG A 75 12.20 0.10 -15.30
C ARG A 75 11.98 -1.30 -14.76
N GLU A 76 12.49 -1.56 -13.56
CA GLU A 76 12.40 -2.84 -12.88
C GLU A 76 11.83 -2.67 -11.47
N PRO A 77 11.18 -3.69 -10.88
CA PRO A 77 10.75 -3.60 -9.49
C PRO A 77 11.95 -3.32 -8.58
N ALA A 78 11.82 -2.36 -7.69
CA ALA A 78 12.85 -2.04 -6.71
C ALA A 78 13.14 -3.23 -5.78
N ILE A 79 12.06 -3.93 -5.41
CA ILE A 79 12.09 -5.19 -4.69
C ILE A 79 11.30 -6.20 -5.52
N SER A 80 12.00 -7.19 -6.07
CA SER A 80 11.47 -8.13 -7.06
C SER A 80 10.30 -9.00 -6.56
N SER A 81 10.10 -9.06 -5.25
CA SER A 81 9.05 -9.87 -4.60
C SER A 81 7.94 -9.04 -3.96
N LEU A 82 7.99 -7.70 -4.02
CA LEU A 82 7.06 -6.82 -3.31
C LEU A 82 6.14 -6.08 -4.27
N MET A 83 4.85 -6.14 -3.98
CA MET A 83 3.84 -5.27 -4.57
C MET A 83 2.72 -4.98 -3.58
N PHE A 84 1.90 -3.98 -3.88
CA PHE A 84 0.76 -3.58 -3.07
C PHE A 84 -0.51 -3.66 -3.89
N ALA A 85 -1.63 -4.02 -3.25
CA ALA A 85 -2.95 -4.05 -3.88
C ALA A 85 -3.98 -3.37 -2.98
N TYR A 86 -4.91 -2.63 -3.59
CA TYR A 86 -6.02 -1.97 -2.91
C TYR A 86 -7.30 -2.73 -3.16
N ALA A 87 -7.66 -3.61 -2.25
CA ALA A 87 -8.80 -4.50 -2.39
C ALA A 87 -9.37 -4.92 -1.02
N SER A 88 -10.46 -5.69 -1.03
CA SER A 88 -10.93 -6.35 0.18
C SER A 88 -10.02 -7.52 0.56
N GLU A 89 -9.91 -7.78 1.85
CA GLU A 89 -9.15 -8.93 2.37
C GLU A 89 -9.62 -10.26 1.75
N GLN A 90 -10.95 -10.43 1.66
CA GLN A 90 -11.54 -11.63 1.08
C GLN A 90 -11.12 -11.85 -0.38
N TYR A 91 -11.19 -10.80 -1.20
CA TYR A 91 -10.75 -10.88 -2.60
C TYR A 91 -9.28 -11.35 -2.70
N LEU A 92 -8.39 -10.78 -1.89
CA LEU A 92 -6.97 -11.15 -1.93
C LEU A 92 -6.71 -12.57 -1.44
N GLN A 93 -7.44 -13.05 -0.44
CA GLN A 93 -7.37 -14.43 0.01
C GLN A 93 -7.87 -15.41 -1.07
N ASP A 94 -8.95 -15.06 -1.78
CA ASP A 94 -9.48 -15.90 -2.86
C ASP A 94 -8.55 -15.88 -4.09
N LEU A 95 -7.98 -14.73 -4.43
CA LEU A 95 -6.94 -14.62 -5.45
C LEU A 95 -5.71 -15.46 -5.08
N GLN A 96 -5.29 -15.43 -3.81
CA GLN A 96 -4.17 -16.25 -3.31
C GLN A 96 -4.44 -17.75 -3.50
N LYS A 97 -5.65 -18.22 -3.18
CA LYS A 97 -6.05 -19.62 -3.40
C LYS A 97 -6.05 -19.97 -4.89
N ARG A 98 -6.60 -19.09 -5.74
CA ARG A 98 -6.68 -19.24 -7.20
C ARG A 98 -5.29 -19.36 -7.84
N LEU A 99 -4.31 -18.57 -7.36
CA LEU A 99 -2.97 -18.50 -7.92
C LEU A 99 -1.94 -19.43 -7.26
N LYS A 100 -2.33 -20.20 -6.24
CA LYS A 100 -1.43 -21.03 -5.43
C LYS A 100 -0.45 -21.88 -6.25
N ASN A 101 -0.89 -22.45 -7.37
CA ASN A 101 -0.09 -23.38 -8.17
C ASN A 101 0.59 -22.72 -9.38
N THR A 102 0.25 -21.48 -9.73
CA THR A 102 0.75 -20.80 -10.93
C THR A 102 1.67 -19.63 -10.59
N THR A 103 1.17 -18.70 -9.79
CA THR A 103 1.88 -17.49 -9.39
C THR A 103 1.64 -17.23 -7.91
N PRO A 104 2.23 -18.05 -7.03
CA PRO A 104 1.96 -17.96 -5.60
C PRO A 104 2.44 -16.64 -5.02
N PHE A 105 1.66 -16.10 -4.10
CA PHE A 105 2.01 -14.97 -3.27
C PHE A 105 1.49 -15.16 -1.84
N MET A 106 2.01 -14.39 -0.91
CA MET A 106 1.53 -14.31 0.46
C MET A 106 1.19 -12.87 0.79
N LEU A 107 0.15 -12.68 1.62
CA LEU A 107 -0.11 -11.39 2.26
C LEU A 107 0.83 -11.21 3.44
N TYR A 108 1.25 -9.98 3.70
CA TYR A 108 1.91 -9.65 4.94
C TYR A 108 0.89 -9.68 6.08
N TYR A 109 1.28 -10.29 7.20
CA TYR A 109 0.41 -10.55 8.33
C TYR A 109 0.83 -9.72 9.54
N ASP A 110 -0.16 -9.16 10.20
CA ASP A 110 -0.03 -8.70 11.57
C ASP A 110 0.04 -9.92 12.49
N ARG A 111 1.15 -10.07 13.19
CA ARG A 111 1.42 -11.22 14.05
C ARG A 111 0.53 -11.24 15.29
N GLU A 112 0.15 -10.08 15.82
CA GLU A 112 -0.69 -9.92 17.00
C GLU A 112 -2.16 -10.17 16.64
N ALA A 113 -2.65 -9.50 15.61
CA ALA A 113 -4.02 -9.65 15.13
C ALA A 113 -4.27 -10.96 14.37
N LYS A 114 -3.21 -11.70 13.99
CA LYS A 114 -3.28 -12.96 13.22
C LYS A 114 -4.12 -12.87 11.94
N ARG A 115 -4.03 -11.74 11.25
CA ARG A 115 -4.74 -11.46 10.01
C ARG A 115 -3.84 -10.68 9.05
N PRO A 116 -4.20 -10.57 7.76
CA PRO A 116 -3.50 -9.68 6.85
C PRO A 116 -3.42 -8.26 7.42
N ALA A 117 -2.23 -7.65 7.36
CA ALA A 117 -1.97 -6.31 7.87
C ALA A 117 -2.47 -5.26 6.87
N PRO A 118 -3.56 -4.52 7.16
CA PRO A 118 -3.98 -3.43 6.31
C PRO A 118 -3.05 -2.24 6.48
N ILE A 119 -2.70 -1.59 5.37
CA ILE A 119 -1.90 -0.38 5.33
C ILE A 119 -2.85 0.81 5.22
N SER A 120 -2.62 1.87 6.00
CA SER A 120 -3.44 3.08 5.91
C SER A 120 -3.20 3.82 4.58
N ASP A 121 -4.22 4.52 4.09
CA ASP A 121 -4.08 5.34 2.88
C ASP A 121 -3.00 6.42 3.06
N HIS A 122 -2.85 6.95 4.26
CA HIS A 122 -1.82 7.95 4.59
C HIS A 122 -0.41 7.38 4.40
N GLU A 123 -0.11 6.25 5.04
CA GLU A 123 1.21 5.58 4.90
C GLU A 123 1.50 5.21 3.45
N MET A 124 0.50 4.64 2.76
CA MET A 124 0.68 4.24 1.37
C MET A 124 0.91 5.43 0.44
N ASN A 125 0.20 6.54 0.64
CA ASN A 125 0.38 7.77 -0.14
C ASN A 125 1.77 8.37 0.06
N ILE A 126 2.28 8.43 1.31
CA ILE A 126 3.63 8.89 1.60
C ILE A 126 4.68 7.97 0.94
N PHE A 127 4.48 6.66 1.07
CA PHE A 127 5.39 5.68 0.46
C PHE A 127 5.41 5.82 -1.07
N MET A 128 4.25 5.94 -1.72
CA MET A 128 4.15 6.18 -3.17
C MET A 128 4.79 7.50 -3.58
N LEU A 129 4.56 8.59 -2.82
CA LEU A 129 5.16 9.89 -3.08
C LEU A 129 6.69 9.78 -3.13
N VAL A 130 7.31 9.16 -2.13
CA VAL A 130 8.76 9.03 -2.03
C VAL A 130 9.31 8.11 -3.12
N THR A 131 8.65 6.96 -3.37
CA THR A 131 9.17 5.95 -4.30
C THR A 131 8.87 6.25 -5.76
N SER A 132 7.96 7.18 -6.07
CA SER A 132 7.65 7.64 -7.44
C SER A 132 8.39 8.91 -7.85
N ALA A 133 9.09 9.59 -6.95
CA ALA A 133 9.78 10.85 -7.23
C ALA A 133 10.92 10.74 -8.27
N GLY A 134 11.23 9.53 -8.75
CA GLY A 134 12.23 9.29 -9.81
C GLY A 134 13.67 9.49 -9.36
N GLU A 135 13.94 9.67 -8.08
CA GLU A 135 15.27 9.82 -7.56
C GLU A 135 16.06 8.50 -7.58
N GLN A 136 17.23 8.54 -8.21
CA GLN A 136 18.12 7.38 -8.32
C GLN A 136 18.80 6.99 -6.99
N SER A 137 18.66 7.82 -5.95
CA SER A 137 19.34 7.67 -4.66
C SER A 137 18.48 7.08 -3.55
N LEU A 138 17.34 6.48 -3.88
CA LEU A 138 16.53 5.75 -2.91
C LEU A 138 17.24 4.44 -2.51
N GLU A 139 17.38 4.21 -1.21
CA GLU A 139 17.90 2.97 -0.66
C GLU A 139 16.76 2.20 0.03
N TYR A 140 16.40 1.04 -0.52
CA TYR A 140 15.43 0.15 0.10
C TYR A 140 16.13 -0.63 1.20
N ILE A 141 15.62 -0.51 2.42
CA ILE A 141 16.23 -1.07 3.62
C ILE A 141 15.28 -2.15 4.17
N GLY A 142 15.86 -3.28 4.58
CA GLY A 142 15.09 -4.29 5.32
C GLY A 142 14.62 -3.70 6.66
N GLU A 143 13.41 -4.04 7.06
CA GLU A 143 12.79 -3.51 8.28
C GLU A 143 13.64 -3.73 9.53
N ASP A 144 14.35 -4.86 9.61
CA ASP A 144 15.20 -5.24 10.75
C ASP A 144 16.47 -4.38 10.90
N MET A 145 16.79 -3.51 9.95
CA MET A 145 18.05 -2.77 9.91
C MET A 145 17.98 -1.35 10.49
N VAL A 146 16.81 -0.86 10.85
CA VAL A 146 16.64 0.52 11.34
C VAL A 146 15.88 0.54 12.66
N ASN A 147 16.52 1.06 13.71
CA ASN A 147 15.82 1.34 14.97
C ASN A 147 15.06 2.66 14.84
N PHE A 148 13.77 2.60 14.53
CA PHE A 148 12.90 3.75 14.30
C PHE A 148 12.60 4.56 15.55
N GLU A 149 12.73 3.98 16.74
CA GLU A 149 12.48 4.66 18.02
C GLU A 149 13.44 5.81 18.31
N GLN A 150 14.60 5.83 17.65
CA GLN A 150 15.65 6.85 17.85
C GLN A 150 15.59 8.00 16.83
N GLY A 151 14.65 7.97 15.88
CA GLY A 151 14.52 8.98 14.84
C GLY A 151 13.65 10.17 15.26
N THR A 152 13.96 11.37 14.76
CA THR A 152 13.07 12.52 14.89
C THR A 152 11.99 12.45 13.82
N HIS A 153 10.70 12.46 14.22
CA HIS A 153 9.57 12.51 13.30
C HIS A 153 9.47 13.88 12.64
N VAL A 154 9.41 13.94 11.33
CA VAL A 154 9.41 15.18 10.54
C VAL A 154 8.48 15.10 9.35
N ARG A 155 8.05 16.29 8.87
CA ARG A 155 7.40 16.51 7.58
C ARG A 155 8.34 17.30 6.67
N VAL A 156 8.40 16.95 5.41
CA VAL A 156 9.16 17.66 4.39
C VAL A 156 8.30 18.81 3.84
N THR A 157 8.84 20.04 3.87
CA THR A 157 8.12 21.27 3.48
C THR A 157 8.58 21.83 2.13
N GLY A 158 9.45 21.13 1.40
CA GLY A 158 9.90 21.58 0.09
C GLY A 158 10.79 20.55 -0.62
N GLY A 159 10.97 20.75 -1.91
CA GLY A 159 11.75 19.85 -2.77
C GLY A 159 10.93 18.67 -3.32
N PRO A 160 11.60 17.65 -3.92
CA PRO A 160 10.91 16.54 -4.59
C PRO A 160 10.10 15.64 -3.64
N PHE A 161 10.34 15.71 -2.34
CA PHE A 161 9.64 14.93 -1.31
C PHE A 161 8.67 15.78 -0.48
N GLU A 162 8.28 16.96 -0.96
CA GLU A 162 7.36 17.85 -0.24
C GLU A 162 6.06 17.12 0.13
N GLY A 163 5.66 17.23 1.41
CA GLY A 163 4.52 16.54 1.97
C GLY A 163 4.82 15.14 2.54
N ALA A 164 6.02 14.58 2.29
CA ALA A 164 6.39 13.31 2.89
C ALA A 164 6.62 13.46 4.40
N GLU A 165 6.19 12.44 5.14
CA GLU A 165 6.42 12.30 6.59
C GLU A 165 7.25 11.06 6.86
N GLY A 166 8.09 11.11 7.88
CA GLY A 166 8.95 9.99 8.25
C GLY A 166 9.95 10.36 9.33
N TYR A 167 10.93 9.50 9.52
CA TYR A 167 11.91 9.64 10.58
C TYR A 167 13.29 10.01 10.01
N ILE A 168 13.96 10.98 10.64
CA ILE A 168 15.33 11.32 10.26
C ILE A 168 16.31 10.38 10.95
N HIS A 169 17.06 9.66 10.14
CA HIS A 169 18.16 8.80 10.60
C HIS A 169 19.47 9.13 9.89
N ARG A 170 20.59 8.75 10.53
CA ARG A 170 21.91 8.76 9.88
C ARG A 170 22.15 7.42 9.21
N VAL A 171 22.18 7.43 7.88
CA VAL A 171 22.53 6.28 7.05
C VAL A 171 23.87 6.57 6.37
N LYS A 172 24.88 5.76 6.63
CA LYS A 172 26.26 5.95 6.09
C LYS A 172 26.85 7.34 6.34
N GLY A 173 26.51 7.97 7.47
CA GLY A 173 27.00 9.29 7.86
C GLY A 173 26.10 10.47 7.47
N ASP A 174 25.22 10.29 6.49
CA ASP A 174 24.28 11.31 6.02
C ASP A 174 22.93 11.24 6.72
N ARG A 175 22.30 12.40 6.91
CA ARG A 175 20.91 12.48 7.39
C ARG A 175 19.97 12.20 6.24
N ARG A 176 19.15 11.17 6.39
CA ARG A 176 18.16 10.76 5.40
C ARG A 176 16.80 10.64 6.04
N LEU A 177 15.75 10.94 5.27
CA LEU A 177 14.40 10.62 5.66
C LEU A 177 14.15 9.13 5.42
N ILE A 178 13.66 8.46 6.44
CA ILE A 178 13.21 7.08 6.34
C ILE A 178 11.69 7.09 6.35
N VAL A 179 11.11 6.56 5.28
CA VAL A 179 9.67 6.27 5.16
C VAL A 179 9.49 4.76 5.24
N ARG A 180 8.54 4.31 6.03
CA ARG A 180 8.30 2.86 6.20
C ARG A 180 6.84 2.51 5.99
N ILE A 181 6.62 1.27 5.57
CA ILE A 181 5.38 0.54 5.77
C ILE A 181 5.70 -0.51 6.83
N GLU A 182 5.06 -0.40 7.97
CA GLU A 182 5.37 -1.23 9.13
C GLU A 182 5.22 -2.73 8.82
N GLY A 183 6.20 -3.54 9.23
CA GLY A 183 6.24 -4.99 8.97
C GLY A 183 6.55 -5.37 7.52
N VAL A 184 6.80 -4.42 6.61
CA VAL A 184 6.93 -4.68 5.17
C VAL A 184 8.25 -4.18 4.59
N VAL A 185 8.47 -2.86 4.64
CA VAL A 185 9.60 -2.22 3.95
C VAL A 185 9.89 -0.84 4.51
N ALA A 186 11.16 -0.46 4.51
CA ALA A 186 11.60 0.91 4.73
C ALA A 186 12.41 1.43 3.53
N VAL A 187 12.28 2.72 3.26
CA VAL A 187 12.99 3.41 2.18
C VAL A 187 13.72 4.62 2.76
N ALA A 188 15.02 4.70 2.54
CA ALA A 188 15.80 5.88 2.83
C ALA A 188 15.91 6.76 1.58
N THR A 189 15.60 8.06 1.74
CA THR A 189 15.74 9.03 0.66
C THR A 189 17.20 9.47 0.51
N ALA A 190 17.45 10.31 -0.48
CA ALA A 190 18.65 11.15 -0.52
C ALA A 190 18.68 12.11 0.68
N TYR A 191 19.81 12.85 0.81
CA TYR A 191 19.95 13.93 1.78
C TYR A 191 18.84 14.99 1.57
N ILE A 192 18.18 15.39 2.65
CA ILE A 192 17.20 16.48 2.65
C ILE A 192 17.76 17.65 3.48
N PRO A 193 17.82 18.89 2.94
CA PRO A 193 18.25 20.06 3.68
C PRO A 193 17.40 20.30 4.92
N ASN A 194 18.03 20.72 6.02
CA ASN A 194 17.31 21.03 7.27
C ASN A 194 16.23 22.12 7.11
N SER A 195 16.41 23.05 6.16
CA SER A 195 15.43 24.07 5.83
C SER A 195 14.09 23.54 5.32
N PHE A 196 14.07 22.29 4.85
CA PHE A 196 12.87 21.61 4.36
C PHE A 196 12.29 20.64 5.39
N LEU A 197 12.81 20.60 6.61
CA LEU A 197 12.35 19.68 7.65
C LEU A 197 11.59 20.42 8.74
N GLN A 198 10.35 20.07 8.90
CA GLN A 198 9.50 20.53 10.02
C GLN A 198 9.30 19.35 10.99
N ARG A 199 9.62 19.56 12.26
CA ARG A 199 9.39 18.56 13.30
C ARG A 199 7.89 18.35 13.52
N ILE A 200 7.46 17.12 13.63
CA ILE A 200 6.11 16.73 14.04
C ILE A 200 6.23 16.31 15.51
N GLU A 201 5.43 16.90 16.38
CA GLU A 201 5.30 16.44 17.77
C GLU A 201 4.27 15.31 17.77
N ASP A 202 4.72 14.13 18.19
CA ASP A 202 3.81 12.99 18.42
C ASP A 202 2.95 13.34 19.64
N LEU A 203 1.63 13.46 19.45
CA LEU A 203 0.64 13.74 20.49
C LEU A 203 0.34 12.50 21.33
#